data_764b3c6dd1afc97885d9695ecf02840e
#
_entry.id   764b3c6dd1afc97885d9695ecf02840e
#
_cell.length_a   1.000
_cell.length_b   1.000
_cell.length_c   1.000
_cell.angle_alpha   90.00
_cell.angle_beta   90.00
_cell.angle_gamma   90.00
#
_symmetry.space_group_name_H-M   'P 1'
#
loop_
_entity.id
_entity.type
_entity.pdbx_description
1 polymer ?
#
loop_
_entity_poly.entity_id
_entity_poly.type
_entity_poly.pdbx_seq_one_letter_code
_entity_poly.pdbx_strand_id
1 'polypeptide(L)'
;MLNFKECLKTNPCIAILRGLDINDACAIADLIYRSGIRIIEVPLNKPGAVECIVKLLDYLPQDCLIGAGTVVTEEQVKLVYDIGGSFIISPNTSKEIITLAISHHLLPIPGVASVTEACIAYEYGARYLKLFPASSYDVKHMNAIRSVMPDDVSFIPVGGVNASNMGQWLQAGALGVGLGNVLFQSGESLKQVELKLASVNSALANYNNKSHLVTL
;
A
#
# COMPACT_ATOMS: atom_id res chain seq x y z
N MET A 1 18.87 4.11 1.22
CA MET A 1 17.44 3.94 1.60
C MET A 1 16.85 2.81 0.79
N LEU A 2 16.10 1.91 1.42
CA LEU A 2 15.38 0.88 0.65
C LEU A 2 14.37 1.56 -0.28
N ASN A 3 14.37 1.16 -1.55
CA ASN A 3 13.47 1.71 -2.55
C ASN A 3 12.10 1.01 -2.41
N PHE A 4 11.00 1.76 -2.46
CA PHE A 4 9.62 1.26 -2.39
C PHE A 4 9.39 0.05 -3.33
N LYS A 5 9.91 0.11 -4.55
CA LYS A 5 9.82 -0.97 -5.53
C LYS A 5 10.55 -2.24 -5.09
N GLU A 6 11.66 -2.12 -4.41
CA GLU A 6 12.43 -3.26 -3.89
C GLU A 6 11.74 -3.92 -2.71
N CYS A 7 11.11 -3.14 -1.84
CA CYS A 7 10.27 -3.68 -0.78
C CYS A 7 9.15 -4.56 -1.38
N LEU A 8 8.44 -4.08 -2.41
CA LEU A 8 7.36 -4.84 -3.05
C LEU A 8 7.85 -6.03 -3.88
N LYS A 9 9.07 -6.01 -4.39
CA LYS A 9 9.67 -7.20 -5.03
C LYS A 9 9.99 -8.30 -4.02
N THR A 10 10.35 -7.93 -2.79
CA THR A 10 10.65 -8.89 -1.72
C THR A 10 9.37 -9.45 -1.10
N ASN A 11 8.41 -8.58 -0.77
CA ASN A 11 7.08 -8.95 -0.30
C ASN A 11 6.05 -7.99 -0.92
N PRO A 12 5.20 -8.44 -1.84
CA PRO A 12 4.31 -7.59 -2.63
C PRO A 12 3.07 -7.13 -1.85
N CYS A 13 3.18 -6.93 -0.54
CA CYS A 13 2.07 -6.49 0.31
C CYS A 13 2.34 -5.14 0.94
N ILE A 14 1.32 -4.28 0.93
CA ILE A 14 1.23 -3.07 1.74
C ILE A 14 0.22 -3.33 2.85
N ALA A 15 0.64 -3.23 4.10
CA ALA A 15 -0.25 -3.35 5.26
C ALA A 15 -0.98 -2.03 5.51
N ILE A 16 -2.31 -2.05 5.52
CA ILE A 16 -3.17 -0.88 5.77
C ILE A 16 -3.79 -1.00 7.16
N LEU A 17 -3.33 -0.18 8.10
CA LEU A 17 -3.68 -0.23 9.52
C LEU A 17 -4.72 0.85 9.87
N ARG A 18 -5.93 0.72 9.33
CA ARG A 18 -7.02 1.68 9.55
C ARG A 18 -7.58 1.60 10.97
N GLY A 19 -7.44 2.69 11.73
CA GLY A 19 -7.93 2.77 13.11
C GLY A 19 -7.05 1.98 14.09
N LEU A 20 -5.74 1.97 13.82
CA LEU A 20 -4.73 1.43 14.72
C LEU A 20 -4.77 2.18 16.05
N ASP A 21 -4.85 1.47 17.16
CA ASP A 21 -4.73 2.04 18.50
C ASP A 21 -3.25 2.26 18.84
N ILE A 22 -2.94 3.40 19.44
CA ILE A 22 -1.58 3.77 19.82
C ILE A 22 -0.94 2.79 20.82
N ASN A 23 -1.76 2.15 21.65
CA ASN A 23 -1.27 1.17 22.63
C ASN A 23 -0.86 -0.14 21.98
N ASP A 24 -1.52 -0.54 20.89
CA ASP A 24 -1.26 -1.79 20.16
C ASP A 24 -0.31 -1.60 18.98
N ALA A 25 0.00 -0.35 18.63
CA ALA A 25 0.71 0.00 17.40
C ALA A 25 2.03 -0.77 17.21
N CYS A 26 2.91 -0.76 18.22
CA CYS A 26 4.21 -1.46 18.13
C CYS A 26 4.05 -2.98 18.03
N ALA A 27 3.14 -3.58 18.81
CA ALA A 27 2.97 -5.02 18.83
C ALA A 27 2.38 -5.53 17.48
N ILE A 28 1.41 -4.80 16.90
CA ILE A 28 0.84 -5.14 15.59
C ILE A 28 1.88 -4.93 14.49
N ALA A 29 2.61 -3.82 14.53
CA ALA A 29 3.65 -3.54 13.53
C ALA A 29 4.81 -4.55 13.57
N ASP A 30 5.19 -5.04 14.74
CA ASP A 30 6.19 -6.09 14.90
C ASP A 30 5.74 -7.42 14.24
N LEU A 31 4.49 -7.82 14.43
CA LEU A 31 3.92 -8.99 13.73
C LEU A 31 3.98 -8.84 12.22
N ILE A 32 3.60 -7.65 11.70
CA ILE A 32 3.63 -7.34 10.28
C ILE A 32 5.07 -7.37 9.75
N TYR A 33 6.01 -6.72 10.44
CA TYR A 33 7.41 -6.70 10.06
C TYR A 33 8.04 -8.10 10.03
N ARG A 34 7.76 -8.93 11.05
CA ARG A 34 8.22 -10.33 11.12
C ARG A 34 7.60 -11.21 10.04
N SER A 35 6.41 -10.87 9.54
CA SER A 35 5.80 -11.57 8.40
C SER A 35 6.49 -11.31 7.06
N GLY A 36 7.49 -10.39 7.02
CA GLY A 36 8.22 -10.01 5.82
C GLY A 36 7.69 -8.77 5.11
N ILE A 37 6.55 -8.19 5.52
CA ILE A 37 6.01 -6.95 4.97
C ILE A 37 6.90 -5.78 5.40
N ARG A 38 7.21 -4.89 4.45
CA ARG A 38 8.12 -3.74 4.64
C ARG A 38 7.49 -2.39 4.33
N ILE A 39 6.19 -2.37 4.03
CA ILE A 39 5.45 -1.13 3.74
C ILE A 39 4.19 -1.11 4.60
N ILE A 40 4.06 -0.10 5.44
CA ILE A 40 2.92 0.08 6.35
C ILE A 40 2.27 1.44 6.08
N GLU A 41 0.98 1.44 5.80
CA GLU A 41 0.11 2.61 5.63
C GLU A 41 -0.80 2.78 6.84
N VAL A 42 -0.82 3.97 7.45
CA VAL A 42 -1.81 4.33 8.46
C VAL A 42 -2.75 5.40 7.89
N PRO A 43 -4.04 5.07 7.64
CA PRO A 43 -4.99 6.03 7.07
C PRO A 43 -5.33 7.16 8.05
N LEU A 44 -5.21 8.43 7.61
CA LEU A 44 -5.44 9.64 8.42
C LEU A 44 -6.91 9.92 8.75
N ASN A 45 -7.84 9.19 8.18
CA ASN A 45 -9.28 9.39 8.41
C ASN A 45 -9.81 8.78 9.73
N LYS A 46 -8.91 8.44 10.66
CA LYS A 46 -9.24 7.99 12.01
C LYS A 46 -8.41 8.77 13.04
N PRO A 47 -8.99 9.10 14.21
CA PRO A 47 -8.24 9.75 15.30
C PRO A 47 -7.02 8.93 15.71
N GLY A 48 -5.95 9.58 16.15
CA GLY A 48 -4.72 8.93 16.63
C GLY A 48 -3.78 8.41 15.53
N ALA A 49 -4.12 8.60 14.25
CA ALA A 49 -3.33 8.07 13.14
C ALA A 49 -1.93 8.69 13.06
N VAL A 50 -1.80 9.99 13.31
CA VAL A 50 -0.53 10.72 13.27
C VAL A 50 0.41 10.23 14.37
N GLU A 51 -0.11 10.10 15.58
CA GLU A 51 0.63 9.57 16.74
C GLU A 51 1.09 8.13 16.50
N CYS A 52 0.25 7.32 15.86
CA CYS A 52 0.65 5.97 15.44
C CYS A 52 1.79 6.00 14.43
N ILE A 53 1.73 6.86 13.39
CA ILE A 53 2.81 6.98 12.39
C ILE A 53 4.12 7.35 13.08
N VAL A 54 4.13 8.38 13.91
CA VAL A 54 5.33 8.83 14.66
C VAL A 54 5.89 7.68 15.49
N LYS A 55 5.03 6.99 16.24
CA LYS A 55 5.46 5.86 17.06
C LYS A 55 6.05 4.71 16.24
N LEU A 56 5.49 4.43 15.06
CA LEU A 56 5.99 3.38 14.16
C LEU A 56 7.34 3.76 13.53
N LEU A 57 7.54 5.03 13.17
CA LEU A 57 8.80 5.55 12.65
C LEU A 57 9.95 5.40 13.66
N ASP A 58 9.66 5.63 14.94
CA ASP A 58 10.65 5.47 16.02
C ASP A 58 10.92 3.98 16.36
N TYR A 59 9.91 3.12 16.21
CA TYR A 59 9.97 1.74 16.69
C TYR A 59 10.53 0.76 15.66
N LEU A 60 10.13 0.88 14.39
CA LEU A 60 10.49 -0.09 13.37
C LEU A 60 11.86 0.17 12.77
N PRO A 61 12.56 -0.87 12.29
CA PRO A 61 13.83 -0.70 11.58
C PRO A 61 13.68 0.16 10.33
N GLN A 62 14.77 0.83 9.93
CA GLN A 62 14.80 1.75 8.78
C GLN A 62 14.56 1.08 7.41
N ASP A 63 14.53 -0.25 7.37
CA ASP A 63 14.15 -1.02 6.19
C ASP A 63 12.63 -1.21 6.05
N CYS A 64 11.83 -0.67 6.99
CA CYS A 64 10.38 -0.60 6.91
C CYS A 64 9.94 0.81 6.53
N LEU A 65 9.21 0.94 5.41
CA LEU A 65 8.67 2.21 4.95
C LEU A 65 7.31 2.47 5.61
N ILE A 66 7.20 3.59 6.31
CA ILE A 66 5.97 4.02 6.98
C ILE A 66 5.42 5.24 6.24
N GLY A 67 4.13 5.24 5.94
CA GLY A 67 3.46 6.36 5.30
C GLY A 67 2.00 6.49 5.70
N ALA A 68 1.37 7.52 5.17
CA ALA A 68 -0.02 7.84 5.46
C ALA A 68 -0.95 7.46 4.30
N GLY A 69 -2.12 6.95 4.65
CA GLY A 69 -3.22 6.73 3.72
C GLY A 69 -4.35 7.74 3.88
N THR A 70 -5.23 7.77 2.88
CA THR A 70 -6.39 8.67 2.83
C THR A 70 -5.97 10.14 2.93
N VAL A 71 -4.83 10.48 2.32
CA VAL A 71 -4.31 11.84 2.22
C VAL A 71 -5.06 12.56 1.09
N VAL A 72 -5.84 13.59 1.42
CA VAL A 72 -6.74 14.27 0.49
C VAL A 72 -6.63 15.80 0.55
N THR A 73 -5.79 16.34 1.44
CA THR A 73 -5.53 17.78 1.55
C THR A 73 -4.03 18.09 1.57
N GLU A 74 -3.68 19.31 1.19
CA GLU A 74 -2.29 19.78 1.21
C GLU A 74 -1.70 19.83 2.62
N GLU A 75 -2.51 20.17 3.61
CA GLU A 75 -2.10 20.18 5.02
C GLU A 75 -1.69 18.79 5.49
N GLN A 76 -2.42 17.74 5.04
CA GLN A 76 -2.06 16.36 5.34
C GLN A 76 -0.74 15.95 4.67
N VAL A 77 -0.46 16.40 3.44
CA VAL A 77 0.84 16.16 2.79
C VAL A 77 1.98 16.76 3.60
N LYS A 78 1.85 18.04 4.00
CA LYS A 78 2.84 18.74 4.81
C LYS A 78 3.04 18.04 6.16
N LEU A 79 1.95 17.67 6.82
CA LEU A 79 1.98 16.93 8.08
C LEU A 79 2.78 15.61 7.95
N VAL A 80 2.54 14.83 6.89
CA VAL A 80 3.25 13.56 6.68
C VAL A 80 4.74 13.79 6.44
N TYR A 81 5.10 14.85 5.71
CA TYR A 81 6.49 15.25 5.54
C TYR A 81 7.14 15.66 6.87
N ASP A 82 6.48 16.52 7.66
CA ASP A 82 7.02 17.05 8.91
C ASP A 82 7.29 15.96 9.95
N ILE A 83 6.46 14.90 9.96
CA ILE A 83 6.65 13.77 10.88
C ILE A 83 7.61 12.68 10.34
N GLY A 84 8.17 12.85 9.13
CA GLY A 84 9.15 11.93 8.55
C GLY A 84 8.56 10.73 7.80
N GLY A 85 7.29 10.77 7.39
CA GLY A 85 6.70 9.73 6.56
C GLY A 85 7.43 9.57 5.22
N SER A 86 7.38 8.38 4.63
CA SER A 86 8.09 8.08 3.38
C SER A 86 7.21 8.23 2.13
N PHE A 87 5.91 8.06 2.26
CA PHE A 87 4.96 8.08 1.15
C PHE A 87 3.56 8.51 1.60
N ILE A 88 2.74 8.87 0.62
CA ILE A 88 1.31 9.12 0.82
C ILE A 88 0.49 8.26 -0.14
N ILE A 89 -0.67 7.77 0.35
CA ILE A 89 -1.66 7.09 -0.48
C ILE A 89 -2.97 7.89 -0.43
N SER A 90 -3.49 8.26 -1.61
CA SER A 90 -4.76 8.96 -1.76
C SER A 90 -5.84 8.01 -2.29
N PRO A 91 -7.12 8.24 -1.97
CA PRO A 91 -8.21 7.45 -2.55
C PRO A 91 -8.56 7.87 -3.98
N ASN A 92 -8.12 9.04 -4.40
CA ASN A 92 -8.43 9.72 -5.67
C ASN A 92 -7.17 10.29 -6.32
N THR A 93 -7.31 10.78 -7.53
CA THR A 93 -6.27 11.53 -8.25
C THR A 93 -6.47 13.02 -8.04
N SER A 94 -5.46 13.71 -7.47
CA SER A 94 -5.39 15.17 -7.37
C SER A 94 -4.01 15.64 -7.79
N LYS A 95 -4.00 16.60 -8.73
CA LYS A 95 -2.79 17.29 -9.19
C LYS A 95 -2.04 17.93 -8.05
N GLU A 96 -2.76 18.66 -7.21
CA GLU A 96 -2.22 19.44 -6.08
C GLU A 96 -1.50 18.52 -5.09
N ILE A 97 -2.15 17.41 -4.72
CA ILE A 97 -1.60 16.44 -3.77
C ILE A 97 -0.36 15.73 -4.36
N ILE A 98 -0.41 15.32 -5.62
CA ILE A 98 0.71 14.63 -6.28
C ILE A 98 1.92 15.56 -6.37
N THR A 99 1.74 16.78 -6.90
CA THR A 99 2.84 17.73 -7.08
C THR A 99 3.45 18.19 -5.76
N LEU A 100 2.59 18.43 -4.76
CA LEU A 100 3.06 18.81 -3.42
C LEU A 100 3.84 17.69 -2.76
N ALA A 101 3.37 16.43 -2.84
CA ALA A 101 4.10 15.29 -2.29
C ALA A 101 5.50 15.16 -2.89
N ILE A 102 5.61 15.25 -4.22
CA ILE A 102 6.90 15.18 -4.93
C ILE A 102 7.83 16.33 -4.49
N SER A 103 7.32 17.55 -4.37
CA SER A 103 8.12 18.69 -3.92
C SER A 103 8.66 18.55 -2.49
N HIS A 104 7.99 17.74 -1.66
CA HIS A 104 8.40 17.36 -0.31
C HIS A 104 9.15 16.02 -0.25
N HIS A 105 9.58 15.48 -1.40
CA HIS A 105 10.27 14.17 -1.49
C HIS A 105 9.46 12.98 -0.93
N LEU A 106 8.14 13.13 -0.78
CA LEU A 106 7.23 12.03 -0.48
C LEU A 106 6.87 11.29 -1.77
N LEU A 107 6.75 9.96 -1.71
CA LEU A 107 6.27 9.16 -2.82
C LEU A 107 4.74 9.23 -2.90
N PRO A 108 4.13 9.81 -3.96
CA PRO A 108 2.69 9.81 -4.11
C PRO A 108 2.19 8.51 -4.74
N ILE A 109 1.11 7.95 -4.17
CA ILE A 109 0.40 6.77 -4.68
C ILE A 109 -1.09 7.14 -4.80
N PRO A 110 -1.48 7.88 -5.86
CA PRO A 110 -2.86 8.31 -6.08
C PRO A 110 -3.77 7.14 -6.44
N GLY A 111 -5.04 7.26 -6.04
CA GLY A 111 -6.11 6.34 -6.42
C GLY A 111 -6.63 6.63 -7.81
N VAL A 112 -6.74 5.60 -8.65
CA VAL A 112 -7.25 5.63 -10.01
C VAL A 112 -8.24 4.51 -10.25
N ALA A 113 -9.23 4.74 -11.11
CA ALA A 113 -10.19 3.75 -11.56
C ALA A 113 -10.44 3.82 -13.08
N SER A 114 -9.85 4.79 -13.76
CA SER A 114 -10.02 5.04 -15.20
C SER A 114 -8.70 5.39 -15.87
N VAL A 115 -8.66 5.28 -17.20
CA VAL A 115 -7.52 5.72 -18.02
C VAL A 115 -7.24 7.21 -17.82
N THR A 116 -8.29 8.04 -17.75
CA THR A 116 -8.13 9.50 -17.57
C THR A 116 -7.42 9.82 -16.25
N GLU A 117 -7.84 9.20 -15.16
CA GLU A 117 -7.18 9.40 -13.84
C GLU A 117 -5.74 8.90 -13.85
N ALA A 118 -5.47 7.76 -14.49
CA ALA A 118 -4.12 7.23 -14.62
C ALA A 118 -3.20 8.16 -15.42
N CYS A 119 -3.69 8.71 -16.54
CA CYS A 119 -2.95 9.68 -17.35
C CYS A 119 -2.67 10.98 -16.59
N ILE A 120 -3.67 11.51 -15.87
CA ILE A 120 -3.49 12.69 -15.01
C ILE A 120 -2.44 12.41 -13.93
N ALA A 121 -2.55 11.29 -13.23
CA ALA A 121 -1.58 10.92 -12.20
C ALA A 121 -0.14 10.84 -12.75
N TYR A 122 0.02 10.23 -13.92
CA TYR A 122 1.31 10.12 -14.60
C TYR A 122 1.88 11.48 -15.02
N GLU A 123 1.05 12.35 -15.61
CA GLU A 123 1.42 13.71 -16.04
C GLU A 123 2.02 14.52 -14.90
N TYR A 124 1.44 14.40 -13.71
CA TYR A 124 1.93 15.10 -12.50
C TYR A 124 3.02 14.34 -11.74
N GLY A 125 3.57 13.27 -12.28
CA GLY A 125 4.79 12.61 -11.80
C GLY A 125 4.58 11.35 -10.99
N ALA A 126 3.34 10.89 -10.72
CA ALA A 126 3.13 9.61 -10.06
C ALA A 126 3.55 8.44 -10.96
N ARG A 127 4.15 7.41 -10.37
CA ARG A 127 4.59 6.20 -11.07
C ARG A 127 4.01 4.93 -10.43
N TYR A 128 3.46 5.05 -9.25
CA TYR A 128 2.74 3.99 -8.54
C TYR A 128 1.28 4.41 -8.40
N LEU A 129 0.37 3.63 -8.94
CA LEU A 129 -1.06 3.95 -8.99
C LEU A 129 -1.85 2.93 -8.19
N LYS A 130 -2.62 3.40 -7.22
CA LYS A 130 -3.57 2.58 -6.47
C LYS A 130 -4.81 2.35 -7.31
N LEU A 131 -5.07 1.13 -7.79
CA LEU A 131 -6.37 0.79 -8.38
C LEU A 131 -7.39 0.63 -7.24
N PHE A 132 -8.38 1.54 -7.19
CA PHE A 132 -9.33 1.59 -6.06
C PHE A 132 -10.74 2.01 -6.49
N PRO A 133 -11.78 1.33 -5.97
CA PRO A 133 -11.73 0.10 -5.15
C PRO A 133 -11.60 -1.16 -6.03
N ALA A 134 -10.60 -2.00 -5.78
CA ALA A 134 -10.34 -3.19 -6.59
C ALA A 134 -11.50 -4.22 -6.55
N SER A 135 -12.36 -4.16 -5.52
CA SER A 135 -13.57 -5.00 -5.43
C SER A 135 -14.61 -4.70 -6.52
N SER A 136 -14.57 -3.53 -7.13
CA SER A 136 -15.49 -3.12 -8.21
C SER A 136 -14.95 -3.43 -9.60
N TYR A 137 -13.73 -3.93 -9.70
CA TYR A 137 -13.01 -4.19 -10.94
C TYR A 137 -12.38 -5.58 -10.92
N ASP A 138 -11.88 -6.00 -12.07
CA ASP A 138 -11.14 -7.24 -12.24
C ASP A 138 -9.73 -6.99 -12.82
N VAL A 139 -8.96 -8.05 -12.97
CA VAL A 139 -7.62 -7.99 -13.55
C VAL A 139 -7.63 -7.51 -15.01
N LYS A 140 -8.73 -7.73 -15.75
CA LYS A 140 -8.86 -7.28 -17.14
C LYS A 140 -8.95 -5.76 -17.21
N HIS A 141 -9.68 -5.15 -16.27
CA HIS A 141 -9.76 -3.70 -16.15
C HIS A 141 -8.39 -3.07 -15.87
N MET A 142 -7.64 -3.61 -14.90
CA MET A 142 -6.26 -3.16 -14.62
C MET A 142 -5.38 -3.26 -15.86
N ASN A 143 -5.43 -4.40 -16.55
CA ASN A 143 -4.62 -4.64 -17.75
C ASN A 143 -5.02 -3.72 -18.91
N ALA A 144 -6.30 -3.39 -19.06
CA ALA A 144 -6.77 -2.43 -20.06
C ALA A 144 -6.21 -1.02 -19.81
N ILE A 145 -6.22 -0.55 -18.54
CA ILE A 145 -5.59 0.73 -18.21
C ILE A 145 -4.08 0.64 -18.44
N ARG A 146 -3.42 -0.40 -17.96
CA ARG A 146 -1.97 -0.59 -18.09
C ARG A 146 -1.49 -0.61 -19.55
N SER A 147 -2.28 -1.16 -20.47
CA SER A 147 -1.89 -1.30 -21.88
C SER A 147 -1.70 0.03 -22.62
N VAL A 148 -2.22 1.12 -22.07
CA VAL A 148 -2.09 2.47 -22.63
C VAL A 148 -1.19 3.39 -21.78
N MET A 149 -0.63 2.86 -20.68
CA MET A 149 0.29 3.60 -19.82
C MET A 149 1.75 3.29 -20.16
N PRO A 150 2.69 4.22 -19.90
CA PRO A 150 4.11 3.96 -20.01
C PRO A 150 4.59 2.80 -19.11
N ASP A 151 5.67 2.11 -19.53
CA ASP A 151 6.21 0.92 -18.85
C ASP A 151 6.76 1.18 -17.44
N ASP A 152 7.03 2.44 -17.09
CA ASP A 152 7.49 2.84 -15.76
C ASP A 152 6.35 3.00 -14.74
N VAL A 153 5.09 2.88 -15.18
CA VAL A 153 3.91 2.90 -14.31
C VAL A 153 3.63 1.52 -13.74
N SER A 154 3.39 1.48 -12.43
CA SER A 154 3.07 0.25 -11.70
C SER A 154 1.73 0.39 -10.98
N PHE A 155 0.92 -0.67 -10.99
CA PHE A 155 -0.38 -0.72 -10.34
C PHE A 155 -0.33 -1.48 -9.01
N ILE A 156 -1.10 -0.99 -8.04
CA ILE A 156 -1.28 -1.57 -6.71
C ILE A 156 -2.79 -1.65 -6.42
N PRO A 157 -3.43 -2.80 -6.67
CA PRO A 157 -4.84 -2.98 -6.33
C PRO A 157 -5.08 -2.91 -4.82
N VAL A 158 -6.11 -2.16 -4.42
CA VAL A 158 -6.50 -1.94 -3.02
C VAL A 158 -8.03 -1.94 -2.91
N GLY A 159 -8.55 -2.47 -1.79
CA GLY A 159 -10.00 -2.57 -1.55
C GLY A 159 -10.59 -3.86 -2.08
N GLY A 160 -10.87 -4.80 -1.16
CA GLY A 160 -11.40 -6.13 -1.49
C GLY A 160 -10.34 -7.17 -1.88
N VAL A 161 -9.06 -6.79 -1.88
CA VAL A 161 -7.96 -7.76 -2.05
C VAL A 161 -7.79 -8.58 -0.78
N ASN A 162 -7.61 -9.89 -0.92
CA ASN A 162 -7.49 -10.85 0.17
C ASN A 162 -6.64 -12.06 -0.24
N ALA A 163 -6.40 -13.00 0.68
CA ALA A 163 -5.58 -14.19 0.44
C ALA A 163 -6.07 -15.07 -0.73
N SER A 164 -7.37 -15.08 -1.04
CA SER A 164 -7.91 -15.90 -2.12
C SER A 164 -7.77 -15.31 -3.51
N ASN A 165 -7.66 -13.97 -3.62
CA ASN A 165 -7.61 -13.27 -4.92
C ASN A 165 -6.30 -12.51 -5.20
N MET A 166 -5.45 -12.27 -4.18
CA MET A 166 -4.21 -11.51 -4.36
C MET A 166 -3.27 -12.11 -5.42
N GLY A 167 -3.19 -13.44 -5.49
CA GLY A 167 -2.38 -14.12 -6.49
C GLY A 167 -2.79 -13.81 -7.94
N GLN A 168 -4.09 -13.60 -8.20
CA GLN A 168 -4.57 -13.23 -9.53
C GLN A 168 -4.11 -11.82 -9.95
N TRP A 169 -4.14 -10.86 -9.01
CA TRP A 169 -3.65 -9.51 -9.25
C TRP A 169 -2.15 -9.50 -9.53
N LEU A 170 -1.37 -10.23 -8.74
CA LEU A 170 0.08 -10.33 -8.91
C LEU A 170 0.44 -11.02 -10.24
N GLN A 171 -0.25 -12.12 -10.60
CA GLN A 171 -0.08 -12.79 -11.90
C GLN A 171 -0.43 -11.90 -13.09
N ALA A 172 -1.41 -10.99 -12.92
CA ALA A 172 -1.77 -10.01 -13.94
C ALA A 172 -0.77 -8.84 -14.04
N GLY A 173 0.30 -8.84 -13.24
CA GLY A 173 1.38 -7.86 -13.28
C GLY A 173 1.19 -6.65 -12.37
N ALA A 174 0.34 -6.73 -11.35
CA ALA A 174 0.39 -5.78 -10.24
C ALA A 174 1.74 -5.86 -9.54
N LEU A 175 2.33 -4.71 -9.21
CA LEU A 175 3.61 -4.64 -8.50
C LEU A 175 3.48 -5.14 -7.05
N GLY A 176 2.32 -4.93 -6.46
CA GLY A 176 1.95 -5.34 -5.12
C GLY A 176 0.46 -5.16 -4.89
N VAL A 177 0.00 -5.44 -3.68
CA VAL A 177 -1.39 -5.32 -3.27
C VAL A 177 -1.52 -4.65 -1.91
N GLY A 178 -2.56 -3.82 -1.72
CA GLY A 178 -2.86 -3.23 -0.42
C GLY A 178 -3.88 -4.06 0.35
N LEU A 179 -3.51 -4.47 1.56
CA LEU A 179 -4.28 -5.35 2.43
C LEU A 179 -4.77 -4.59 3.66
N GLY A 180 -6.07 -4.31 3.71
CA GLY A 180 -6.74 -3.66 4.84
C GLY A 180 -7.37 -4.66 5.80
N ASN A 181 -8.70 -4.73 5.85
CA ASN A 181 -9.45 -5.54 6.82
C ASN A 181 -9.10 -7.04 6.81
N VAL A 182 -8.59 -7.55 5.71
CA VAL A 182 -8.10 -8.93 5.60
C VAL A 182 -6.86 -9.16 6.47
N LEU A 183 -6.11 -8.12 6.78
CA LEU A 183 -4.89 -8.18 7.57
C LEU A 183 -5.11 -7.63 8.98
N PHE A 184 -5.81 -6.50 9.10
CA PHE A 184 -6.03 -5.80 10.37
C PHE A 184 -7.40 -5.11 10.41
N GLN A 185 -8.10 -5.24 11.54
CA GLN A 185 -9.26 -4.44 11.90
C GLN A 185 -9.08 -3.89 13.31
N SER A 186 -9.53 -2.65 13.53
CA SER A 186 -9.47 -2.02 14.86
C SER A 186 -10.17 -2.88 15.91
N GLY A 187 -9.53 -3.05 17.07
CA GLY A 187 -10.03 -3.86 18.19
C GLY A 187 -9.75 -5.37 18.10
N GLU A 188 -9.05 -5.83 17.06
CA GLU A 188 -8.61 -7.23 16.98
C GLU A 188 -7.43 -7.50 17.92
N SER A 189 -7.44 -8.70 18.51
CA SER A 189 -6.31 -9.19 19.29
C SER A 189 -5.10 -9.49 18.40
N LEU A 190 -3.90 -9.48 18.98
CA LEU A 190 -2.65 -9.86 18.29
C LEU A 190 -2.76 -11.25 17.65
N LYS A 191 -3.40 -12.20 18.32
CA LYS A 191 -3.60 -13.56 17.81
C LYS A 191 -4.46 -13.58 16.54
N GLN A 192 -5.48 -12.74 16.43
CA GLN A 192 -6.31 -12.64 15.23
C GLN A 192 -5.50 -12.06 14.06
N VAL A 193 -4.70 -11.03 14.30
CA VAL A 193 -3.79 -10.46 13.30
C VAL A 193 -2.75 -11.50 12.84
N GLU A 194 -2.17 -12.26 13.76
CA GLU A 194 -1.22 -13.33 13.45
C GLU A 194 -1.82 -14.41 12.54
N LEU A 195 -3.04 -14.85 12.82
CA LEU A 195 -3.76 -15.82 11.98
C LEU A 195 -4.02 -15.28 10.56
N LYS A 196 -4.40 -14.00 10.45
CA LYS A 196 -4.59 -13.33 9.16
C LYS A 196 -3.29 -13.23 8.36
N LEU A 197 -2.19 -12.85 9.02
CA LEU A 197 -0.85 -12.82 8.44
C LEU A 197 -0.42 -14.20 7.94
N ALA A 198 -0.65 -15.25 8.72
CA ALA A 198 -0.35 -16.62 8.30
C ALA A 198 -1.11 -17.01 7.02
N SER A 199 -2.39 -16.64 6.90
CA SER A 199 -3.20 -16.85 5.69
C SER A 199 -2.63 -16.10 4.48
N VAL A 200 -2.24 -14.84 4.65
CA VAL A 200 -1.63 -14.02 3.58
C VAL A 200 -0.29 -14.63 3.15
N ASN A 201 0.56 -15.01 4.09
CA ASN A 201 1.86 -15.63 3.79
C ASN A 201 1.72 -16.97 3.06
N SER A 202 0.74 -17.79 3.44
CA SER A 202 0.43 -19.03 2.73
C SER A 202 0.00 -18.76 1.27
N ALA A 203 -0.82 -17.75 1.05
CA ALA A 203 -1.23 -17.35 -0.30
C ALA A 203 -0.05 -16.85 -1.15
N LEU A 204 0.87 -16.08 -0.55
CA LEU A 204 2.10 -15.64 -1.23
C LEU A 204 3.03 -16.80 -1.58
N ALA A 205 3.22 -17.75 -0.67
CA ALA A 205 4.02 -18.94 -0.94
C ALA A 205 3.46 -19.75 -2.12
N ASN A 206 2.14 -19.90 -2.19
CA ASN A 206 1.45 -20.57 -3.30
C ASN A 206 1.61 -19.80 -4.64
N TYR A 207 1.60 -18.47 -4.59
CA TYR A 207 1.86 -17.65 -5.77
C TYR A 207 3.31 -17.81 -6.26
N ASN A 208 4.29 -17.71 -5.38
CA ASN A 208 5.71 -17.82 -5.73
C ASN A 208 6.03 -19.19 -6.33
N ASN A 209 5.50 -20.29 -5.77
CA ASN A 209 5.70 -21.64 -6.29
C ASN A 209 5.15 -21.81 -7.71
N LYS A 210 3.99 -21.18 -8.02
CA LYS A 210 3.40 -21.23 -9.37
C LYS A 210 4.19 -20.38 -10.37
N SER A 211 4.73 -19.24 -9.96
CA SER A 211 5.52 -18.35 -10.83
C SER A 211 6.83 -18.99 -11.27
N HIS A 212 7.47 -19.79 -10.43
CA HIS A 212 8.69 -20.55 -10.77
C HIS A 212 8.42 -21.70 -11.75
N LEU A 213 7.20 -22.28 -11.79
CA LEU A 213 6.85 -23.38 -12.72
C LEU A 213 6.53 -22.89 -14.14
N VAL A 214 6.26 -21.60 -14.34
CA VAL A 214 5.92 -21.02 -15.66
C VAL A 214 7.19 -20.50 -16.38
N THR A 215 8.33 -20.43 -15.69
CA THR A 215 9.59 -19.89 -16.21
C THR A 215 10.58 -21.01 -16.65
N LEU A 216 10.17 -22.28 -16.58
CA LEU A 216 10.86 -23.47 -17.10
C LEU A 216 10.16 -23.98 -18.38
#